data_08049c79741480a6dadb9072a46f57f3
#
_entry.id   08049c79741480a6dadb9072a46f57f3
#
_cell.length_a   1.000
_cell.length_b   1.000
_cell.length_c   1.000
_cell.angle_alpha   90.00
_cell.angle_beta   90.00
_cell.angle_gamma   90.00
#
_symmetry.space_group_name_H-M   'P 1'
#
loop_
_entity.id
_entity.type
_entity.pdbx_description
1 polymer ?
#
loop_
_entity_poly.entity_id
_entity_poly.type
_entity_poly.pdbx_seq_one_letter_code
_entity_poly.pdbx_strand_id
1 'polypeptide(L)'
;MSGLSVNSIAGTLVAAHQAQRTYASLANTMTQLSTGLRINSGKDDPAGLIASELLRSEIAASNAAVKNTVMANSMLNIAESGMKQISNLLIDAKTLAVEAANSGVVSPAMIEANQMQMDAILHSIDRISGMTNWLGKPLLDGSFSSQNGGALFQLGPDVVSNQQVTVPIEGARTTQIGGATGRLMDLFSGGTASLATNPALADQIVNSAILQISMQRGAIGSTQKYTLEPNIAALQDSIVQLTAAKSAITDADYAIAVSNMVKDQILLQAGMQTLGLINQNRGYASSLLG
;
A
#
# COMPACT_ATOMS: atom_id res chain seq x y z
N MET A 1 -47.78 -56.49 -29.67
CA MET A 1 -47.59 -55.11 -30.22
C MET A 1 -47.07 -54.08 -29.20
N SER A 2 -46.73 -54.44 -28.00
CA SER A 2 -46.20 -53.51 -26.95
C SER A 2 -44.67 -53.22 -26.99
N GLY A 3 -43.88 -54.03 -27.71
CA GLY A 3 -42.42 -53.87 -27.70
C GLY A 3 -41.88 -52.74 -28.54
N LEU A 4 -42.54 -52.35 -29.65
CA LEU A 4 -42.10 -51.28 -30.56
C LEU A 4 -42.38 -49.88 -29.98
N SER A 5 -43.42 -49.68 -29.23
CA SER A 5 -43.80 -48.42 -28.58
C SER A 5 -42.86 -48.06 -27.39
N VAL A 6 -42.50 -49.04 -26.58
CA VAL A 6 -41.65 -48.85 -25.41
C VAL A 6 -40.20 -48.51 -25.82
N ASN A 7 -39.66 -49.16 -26.85
CA ASN A 7 -38.31 -48.91 -27.34
C ASN A 7 -38.16 -47.54 -28.06
N SER A 8 -39.21 -47.04 -28.73
CA SER A 8 -39.22 -45.71 -29.32
C SER A 8 -39.38 -44.59 -28.30
N ILE A 9 -40.11 -44.81 -27.20
CA ILE A 9 -40.24 -43.86 -26.08
C ILE A 9 -38.90 -43.76 -25.35
N ALA A 10 -38.24 -44.88 -25.10
CA ALA A 10 -36.90 -44.88 -24.46
C ALA A 10 -35.88 -44.12 -25.31
N GLY A 11 -35.86 -44.30 -26.63
CA GLY A 11 -34.97 -43.58 -27.54
C GLY A 11 -35.21 -42.07 -27.55
N THR A 12 -36.47 -41.61 -27.54
CA THR A 12 -36.78 -40.16 -27.45
C THR A 12 -36.38 -39.57 -26.12
N LEU A 13 -36.57 -40.29 -25.02
CA LEU A 13 -36.22 -39.84 -23.66
C LEU A 13 -34.67 -39.67 -23.57
N VAL A 14 -33.93 -40.66 -24.05
CA VAL A 14 -32.43 -40.57 -24.09
C VAL A 14 -31.97 -39.39 -24.90
N ALA A 15 -32.52 -39.20 -26.10
CA ALA A 15 -32.15 -38.08 -26.97
C ALA A 15 -32.50 -36.71 -26.36
N ALA A 16 -33.69 -36.61 -25.69
CA ALA A 16 -34.09 -35.40 -24.98
C ALA A 16 -33.17 -35.10 -23.79
N HIS A 17 -32.82 -36.10 -22.97
CA HIS A 17 -31.85 -35.92 -21.88
C HIS A 17 -30.47 -35.51 -22.42
N GLN A 18 -30.01 -36.05 -23.53
CA GLN A 18 -28.74 -35.67 -24.13
C GLN A 18 -28.78 -34.23 -24.63
N ALA A 19 -29.84 -33.81 -25.30
CA ALA A 19 -30.02 -32.42 -25.71
C ALA A 19 -30.05 -31.44 -24.53
N GLN A 20 -30.72 -31.83 -23.45
CA GLN A 20 -30.79 -31.02 -22.23
C GLN A 20 -29.41 -30.88 -21.51
N ARG A 21 -28.61 -31.94 -21.48
CA ARG A 21 -27.21 -31.90 -21.00
C ARG A 21 -26.32 -31.01 -21.87
N THR A 22 -26.44 -31.13 -23.19
CA THR A 22 -25.68 -30.30 -24.14
C THR A 22 -26.05 -28.82 -24.00
N TYR A 23 -27.35 -28.52 -23.81
CA TYR A 23 -27.81 -27.15 -23.56
C TYR A 23 -27.24 -26.58 -22.25
N ALA A 24 -27.24 -27.37 -21.17
CA ALA A 24 -26.63 -26.95 -19.89
C ALA A 24 -25.11 -26.73 -20.01
N SER A 25 -24.39 -27.60 -20.77
CA SER A 25 -22.98 -27.44 -21.08
C SER A 25 -22.72 -26.14 -21.85
N LEU A 26 -23.50 -25.90 -22.89
CA LEU A 26 -23.42 -24.68 -23.70
C LEU A 26 -23.63 -23.42 -22.89
N ALA A 27 -24.64 -23.42 -22.00
CA ALA A 27 -24.92 -22.30 -21.12
C ALA A 27 -23.73 -22.01 -20.16
N ASN A 28 -23.14 -23.06 -19.59
CA ASN A 28 -21.95 -22.93 -18.73
C ASN A 28 -20.75 -22.36 -19.52
N THR A 29 -20.47 -22.89 -20.72
CA THR A 29 -19.39 -22.41 -21.57
C THR A 29 -19.60 -20.96 -21.99
N MET A 30 -20.84 -20.55 -22.31
CA MET A 30 -21.18 -19.15 -22.57
C MET A 30 -20.91 -18.26 -21.36
N THR A 31 -21.22 -18.72 -20.15
CA THR A 31 -20.92 -17.99 -18.92
C THR A 31 -19.40 -17.82 -18.75
N GLN A 32 -18.62 -18.89 -18.95
CA GLN A 32 -17.16 -18.84 -18.88
C GLN A 32 -16.57 -17.86 -19.91
N LEU A 33 -17.07 -17.87 -21.13
CA LEU A 33 -16.64 -16.94 -22.19
C LEU A 33 -17.02 -15.48 -21.89
N SER A 34 -18.19 -15.26 -21.29
CA SER A 34 -18.66 -13.92 -20.94
C SER A 34 -17.91 -13.32 -19.75
N THR A 35 -17.55 -14.14 -18.76
CA THR A 35 -16.84 -13.68 -17.54
C THR A 35 -15.33 -13.75 -17.67
N GLY A 36 -14.81 -14.56 -18.58
CA GLY A 36 -13.39 -14.92 -18.68
C GLY A 36 -12.95 -15.89 -17.57
N LEU A 37 -13.87 -16.37 -16.73
CA LEU A 37 -13.55 -17.22 -15.59
C LEU A 37 -14.03 -18.65 -15.80
N ARG A 38 -13.17 -19.61 -15.47
CA ARG A 38 -13.50 -21.04 -15.41
C ARG A 38 -14.42 -21.38 -14.24
N ILE A 39 -14.19 -20.71 -13.09
CA ILE A 39 -14.96 -20.89 -11.86
C ILE A 39 -15.80 -19.63 -11.64
N ASN A 40 -17.10 -19.74 -11.82
CA ASN A 40 -18.07 -18.65 -11.63
C ASN A 40 -18.91 -18.85 -10.36
N SER A 41 -19.02 -20.09 -9.90
CA SER A 41 -19.85 -20.43 -8.74
C SER A 41 -19.26 -21.60 -7.96
N GLY A 42 -19.71 -21.77 -6.72
CA GLY A 42 -19.30 -22.92 -5.89
C GLY A 42 -19.74 -24.28 -6.44
N LYS A 43 -20.60 -24.33 -7.47
CA LYS A 43 -20.96 -25.55 -8.17
C LYS A 43 -19.86 -26.02 -9.13
N ASP A 44 -19.09 -25.09 -9.70
CA ASP A 44 -18.08 -25.37 -10.71
C ASP A 44 -16.87 -26.03 -10.09
N ASP A 45 -16.37 -25.46 -8.99
CA ASP A 45 -15.24 -26.01 -8.21
C ASP A 45 -15.26 -25.36 -6.82
N PRO A 46 -15.82 -26.03 -5.79
CA PRO A 46 -15.84 -25.50 -4.41
C PRO A 46 -14.45 -25.26 -3.82
N ALA A 47 -13.49 -26.15 -4.13
CA ALA A 47 -12.14 -26.03 -3.58
C ALA A 47 -11.36 -24.90 -4.26
N GLY A 48 -11.45 -24.80 -5.59
CA GLY A 48 -10.87 -23.72 -6.36
C GLY A 48 -11.47 -22.34 -6.00
N LEU A 49 -12.77 -22.27 -5.73
CA LEU A 49 -13.41 -21.04 -5.28
C LEU A 49 -12.85 -20.59 -3.93
N ILE A 50 -12.78 -21.49 -2.94
CA ILE A 50 -12.21 -21.16 -1.62
C ILE A 50 -10.76 -20.67 -1.75
N ALA A 51 -9.93 -21.38 -2.51
CA ALA A 51 -8.54 -20.99 -2.74
C ALA A 51 -8.43 -19.62 -3.41
N SER A 52 -9.25 -19.35 -4.43
CA SER A 52 -9.25 -18.06 -5.13
C SER A 52 -9.70 -16.90 -4.25
N GLU A 53 -10.67 -17.11 -3.35
CA GLU A 53 -11.14 -16.09 -2.40
C GLU A 53 -10.07 -15.80 -1.33
N LEU A 54 -9.33 -16.80 -0.86
CA LEU A 54 -8.19 -16.60 0.03
C LEU A 54 -7.09 -15.78 -0.66
N LEU A 55 -6.71 -16.14 -1.90
CA LEU A 55 -5.75 -15.37 -2.69
C LEU A 55 -6.23 -13.94 -2.95
N ARG A 56 -7.52 -13.76 -3.24
CA ARG A 56 -8.12 -12.42 -3.42
C ARG A 56 -8.01 -11.57 -2.16
N SER A 57 -8.26 -12.18 -1.00
CA SER A 57 -8.11 -11.52 0.30
C SER A 57 -6.67 -11.10 0.55
N GLU A 58 -5.71 -11.99 0.26
CA GLU A 58 -4.28 -11.73 0.45
C GLU A 58 -3.75 -10.65 -0.50
N ILE A 59 -4.19 -10.64 -1.77
CA ILE A 59 -3.89 -9.58 -2.73
C ILE A 59 -4.46 -8.24 -2.24
N ALA A 60 -5.68 -8.22 -1.73
CA ALA A 60 -6.30 -7.00 -1.21
C ALA A 60 -5.54 -6.46 0.02
N ALA A 61 -5.15 -7.34 0.94
CA ALA A 61 -4.35 -6.99 2.11
C ALA A 61 -2.95 -6.48 1.73
N SER A 62 -2.28 -7.13 0.77
CA SER A 62 -0.98 -6.69 0.24
C SER A 62 -1.07 -5.33 -0.43
N ASN A 63 -2.12 -5.07 -1.21
CA ASN A 63 -2.36 -3.75 -1.80
C ASN A 63 -2.60 -2.66 -0.74
N ALA A 64 -3.28 -3.00 0.36
CA ALA A 64 -3.45 -2.08 1.49
C ALA A 64 -2.11 -1.80 2.18
N ALA A 65 -1.26 -2.81 2.37
CA ALA A 65 0.08 -2.68 2.92
C ALA A 65 0.98 -1.78 2.05
N VAL A 66 0.94 -1.92 0.73
CA VAL A 66 1.65 -1.02 -0.21
C VAL A 66 1.18 0.43 -0.01
N LYS A 67 -0.14 0.67 0.04
CA LYS A 67 -0.67 2.02 0.27
C LYS A 67 -0.24 2.60 1.61
N ASN A 68 -0.24 1.80 2.67
CA ASN A 68 0.23 2.21 3.99
C ASN A 68 1.71 2.58 3.97
N THR A 69 2.54 1.77 3.31
CA THR A 69 3.98 2.04 3.17
C THR A 69 4.25 3.33 2.38
N VAL A 70 3.50 3.58 1.31
CA VAL A 70 3.59 4.83 0.53
C VAL A 70 3.16 6.04 1.38
N MET A 71 2.11 5.91 2.19
CA MET A 71 1.69 6.97 3.12
C MET A 71 2.75 7.22 4.21
N ALA A 72 3.35 6.16 4.76
CA ALA A 72 4.46 6.26 5.71
C ALA A 72 5.65 7.02 5.10
N ASN A 73 6.05 6.65 3.88
CA ASN A 73 7.12 7.33 3.15
C ASN A 73 6.80 8.82 2.92
N SER A 74 5.56 9.14 2.56
CA SER A 74 5.13 10.54 2.37
C SER A 74 5.18 11.34 3.67
N MET A 75 4.76 10.75 4.80
CA MET A 75 4.85 11.37 6.12
C MET A 75 6.32 11.64 6.51
N LEU A 76 7.21 10.67 6.28
CA LEU A 76 8.64 10.81 6.58
C LEU A 76 9.31 11.86 5.68
N ASN A 77 8.92 11.97 4.42
CA ASN A 77 9.40 13.03 3.51
C ASN A 77 9.03 14.43 4.00
N ILE A 78 7.83 14.61 4.56
CA ILE A 78 7.41 15.90 5.13
C ILE A 78 8.24 16.23 6.37
N ALA A 79 8.45 15.26 7.26
CA ALA A 79 9.30 15.45 8.43
C ALA A 79 10.75 15.78 8.04
N GLU A 80 11.32 15.05 7.08
CA GLU A 80 12.67 15.30 6.55
C GLU A 80 12.81 16.69 5.93
N SER A 81 11.80 17.14 5.17
CA SER A 81 11.78 18.48 4.59
C SER A 81 11.78 19.58 5.65
N GLY A 82 10.99 19.42 6.72
CA GLY A 82 11.00 20.33 7.87
C GLY A 82 12.36 20.36 8.57
N MET A 83 12.94 19.19 8.85
CA MET A 83 14.26 19.08 9.46
C MET A 83 15.38 19.67 8.58
N LYS A 84 15.27 19.55 7.25
CA LYS A 84 16.21 20.17 6.32
C LYS A 84 16.21 21.70 6.44
N GLN A 85 15.03 22.30 6.54
CA GLN A 85 14.91 23.75 6.74
C GLN A 85 15.49 24.17 8.09
N ILE A 86 15.20 23.41 9.16
CA ILE A 86 15.78 23.65 10.49
C ILE A 86 17.31 23.52 10.45
N SER A 87 17.84 22.52 9.74
CA SER A 87 19.29 22.34 9.57
C SER A 87 19.96 23.55 8.91
N ASN A 88 19.33 24.15 7.91
CA ASN A 88 19.84 25.37 7.28
C ASN A 88 19.87 26.55 8.25
N LEU A 89 18.77 26.75 9.00
CA LEU A 89 18.71 27.79 10.03
C LEU A 89 19.74 27.59 11.15
N LEU A 90 20.05 26.36 11.51
CA LEU A 90 21.10 26.05 12.49
C LEU A 90 22.51 26.37 11.94
N ILE A 91 22.74 26.24 10.64
CA ILE A 91 23.99 26.65 10.00
C ILE A 91 24.13 28.17 10.05
N ASP A 92 23.04 28.90 9.78
CA ASP A 92 23.03 30.37 9.91
C ASP A 92 23.27 30.78 11.37
N ALA A 93 22.63 30.13 12.34
CA ALA A 93 22.82 30.35 13.77
C ALA A 93 24.31 30.09 14.18
N LYS A 94 24.93 29.06 13.62
CA LYS A 94 26.36 28.78 13.84
C LYS A 94 27.24 29.93 13.37
N THR A 95 26.96 30.50 12.19
CA THR A 95 27.70 31.63 11.65
C THR A 95 27.64 32.82 12.61
N LEU A 96 26.45 33.14 13.13
CA LEU A 96 26.28 34.23 14.10
C LEU A 96 27.04 33.97 15.42
N ALA A 97 27.06 32.71 15.89
CA ALA A 97 27.82 32.35 17.09
C ALA A 97 29.32 32.52 16.90
N VAL A 98 29.85 32.12 15.74
CA VAL A 98 31.28 32.30 15.40
C VAL A 98 31.64 33.79 15.23
N GLU A 99 30.76 34.59 14.59
CA GLU A 99 30.97 36.04 14.46
C GLU A 99 31.00 36.72 15.83
N ALA A 100 30.02 36.38 16.72
CA ALA A 100 29.98 36.96 18.06
C ALA A 100 31.20 36.57 18.93
N ALA A 101 31.83 35.42 18.67
CA ALA A 101 33.04 35.00 19.37
C ALA A 101 34.28 35.87 19.05
N ASN A 102 34.25 36.65 17.98
CA ASN A 102 35.34 37.54 17.57
C ASN A 102 35.29 38.89 18.33
N SER A 103 35.41 38.83 19.64
CA SER A 103 35.30 40.00 20.53
C SER A 103 36.33 41.12 20.27
N GLY A 104 37.41 40.85 19.54
CA GLY A 104 38.42 41.85 19.21
C GLY A 104 38.03 42.83 18.10
N VAL A 105 37.00 42.50 17.29
CA VAL A 105 36.57 43.29 16.12
C VAL A 105 35.12 43.70 16.20
N VAL A 106 34.29 42.88 16.87
CA VAL A 106 32.83 43.07 16.93
C VAL A 106 32.47 44.02 18.08
N SER A 107 31.74 45.10 17.76
CA SER A 107 31.24 46.03 18.79
C SER A 107 30.07 45.46 19.56
N PRO A 108 29.78 45.94 20.80
CA PRO A 108 28.58 45.50 21.54
C PRO A 108 27.28 45.67 20.77
N ALA A 109 27.13 46.73 19.99
CA ALA A 109 25.95 46.94 19.11
C ALA A 109 25.83 45.91 18.02
N MET A 110 26.95 45.41 17.45
CA MET A 110 26.93 44.33 16.49
C MET A 110 26.56 43.01 17.12
N ILE A 111 27.02 42.72 18.35
CA ILE A 111 26.61 41.51 19.08
C ILE A 111 25.10 41.53 19.35
N GLU A 112 24.55 42.69 19.74
CA GLU A 112 23.11 42.86 19.95
C GLU A 112 22.33 42.64 18.66
N ALA A 113 22.83 43.16 17.54
CA ALA A 113 22.20 42.90 16.20
C ALA A 113 22.26 41.41 15.81
N ASN A 114 23.38 40.74 16.05
CA ASN A 114 23.51 39.30 15.83
C ASN A 114 22.58 38.49 16.76
N GLN A 115 22.40 38.95 18.02
CA GLN A 115 21.45 38.32 18.94
C GLN A 115 20.01 38.44 18.45
N MET A 116 19.60 39.61 17.95
CA MET A 116 18.25 39.76 17.35
C MET A 116 18.04 38.83 16.16
N GLN A 117 19.08 38.62 15.33
CA GLN A 117 19.00 37.62 14.24
C GLN A 117 18.94 36.19 14.78
N MET A 118 19.70 35.86 15.81
CA MET A 118 19.63 34.56 16.49
C MET A 118 18.23 34.28 17.03
N ASP A 119 17.63 35.25 17.72
CA ASP A 119 16.26 35.12 18.25
C ASP A 119 15.25 34.89 17.12
N ALA A 120 15.39 35.59 15.99
CA ALA A 120 14.53 35.39 14.82
C ALA A 120 14.69 34.00 14.20
N ILE A 121 15.90 33.46 14.17
CA ILE A 121 16.20 32.09 13.73
C ILE A 121 15.53 31.08 14.66
N LEU A 122 15.68 31.23 15.98
CA LEU A 122 15.11 30.32 16.96
C LEU A 122 13.56 30.31 16.89
N HIS A 123 12.93 31.49 16.79
CA HIS A 123 11.48 31.58 16.54
C HIS A 123 11.05 30.92 15.23
N SER A 124 11.90 31.00 14.19
CA SER A 124 11.61 30.35 12.90
C SER A 124 11.71 28.82 13.01
N ILE A 125 12.67 28.30 13.78
CA ILE A 125 12.78 26.87 14.08
C ILE A 125 11.53 26.37 14.81
N ASP A 126 11.07 27.06 15.85
CA ASP A 126 9.84 26.68 16.57
C ASP A 126 8.60 26.72 15.68
N ARG A 127 8.51 27.73 14.81
CA ARG A 127 7.43 27.84 13.85
C ARG A 127 7.45 26.69 12.83
N ILE A 128 8.60 26.35 12.24
CA ILE A 128 8.72 25.24 11.29
C ILE A 128 8.38 23.92 11.99
N SER A 129 8.88 23.70 13.20
CA SER A 129 8.56 22.52 13.99
C SER A 129 7.05 22.37 14.25
N GLY A 130 6.37 23.48 14.55
CA GLY A 130 4.94 23.49 14.80
C GLY A 130 4.09 23.38 13.53
N MET A 131 4.57 23.90 12.39
CA MET A 131 3.85 23.87 11.11
C MET A 131 4.06 22.57 10.31
N THR A 132 5.13 21.82 10.59
CA THR A 132 5.39 20.54 9.93
C THR A 132 4.43 19.49 10.47
N ASN A 133 3.36 19.23 9.73
CA ASN A 133 2.30 18.33 10.17
C ASN A 133 1.86 17.36 9.05
N TRP A 134 1.28 16.23 9.46
CA TRP A 134 0.63 15.25 8.61
C TRP A 134 -0.80 15.03 9.05
N LEU A 135 -1.77 15.37 8.20
CA LEU A 135 -3.22 15.27 8.50
C LEU A 135 -3.62 15.94 9.83
N GLY A 136 -3.01 17.11 10.12
CA GLY A 136 -3.27 17.85 11.34
C GLY A 136 -2.50 17.38 12.57
N LYS A 137 -1.66 16.36 12.48
CA LYS A 137 -0.78 15.89 13.55
C LYS A 137 0.63 16.48 13.35
N PRO A 138 1.16 17.27 14.29
CA PRO A 138 2.53 17.75 14.22
C PRO A 138 3.51 16.58 14.24
N LEU A 139 4.56 16.67 13.40
CA LEU A 139 5.55 15.61 13.28
C LEU A 139 6.81 15.88 14.09
N LEU A 140 7.14 17.17 14.32
CA LEU A 140 8.40 17.62 14.92
C LEU A 140 8.20 18.23 16.29
N ASP A 141 7.08 17.97 16.96
CA ASP A 141 6.78 18.46 18.31
C ASP A 141 7.19 17.47 19.42
N GLY A 142 7.68 16.28 19.04
CA GLY A 142 8.06 15.20 19.96
C GLY A 142 6.96 14.18 20.24
N SER A 143 5.76 14.33 19.66
CA SER A 143 4.66 13.36 19.82
C SER A 143 5.04 11.96 19.33
N PHE A 144 5.90 11.87 18.34
CA PHE A 144 6.39 10.62 17.74
C PHE A 144 7.82 10.29 18.15
N SER A 145 8.30 10.83 19.29
CA SER A 145 9.63 10.53 19.79
C SER A 145 9.77 9.06 20.22
N SER A 146 10.99 8.60 20.37
CA SER A 146 11.31 7.26 20.89
C SER A 146 10.70 7.03 22.26
N GLN A 147 10.60 8.07 23.09
CA GLN A 147 9.98 8.00 24.43
C GLN A 147 8.45 7.81 24.37
N ASN A 148 7.82 8.30 23.31
CA ASN A 148 6.37 8.20 23.10
C ASN A 148 5.98 7.02 22.18
N GLY A 149 6.92 6.12 21.91
CA GLY A 149 6.68 4.90 21.11
C GLY A 149 6.80 5.07 19.61
N GLY A 150 7.20 6.26 19.11
CA GLY A 150 7.42 6.52 17.69
C GLY A 150 6.17 6.47 16.82
N ALA A 151 6.35 6.63 15.52
CA ALA A 151 5.29 6.44 14.52
C ALA A 151 5.25 4.95 14.10
N LEU A 152 4.16 4.27 14.42
CA LEU A 152 3.94 2.87 14.09
C LEU A 152 3.31 2.74 12.69
N PHE A 153 3.96 2.02 11.80
CA PHE A 153 3.49 1.75 10.45
C PHE A 153 3.24 0.25 10.23
N GLN A 154 2.07 -0.08 9.70
CA GLN A 154 1.73 -1.43 9.25
C GLN A 154 2.23 -1.61 7.81
N LEU A 155 3.26 -2.42 7.61
CA LEU A 155 3.95 -2.61 6.33
C LEU A 155 3.60 -3.93 5.63
N GLY A 156 2.99 -4.87 6.35
CA GLY A 156 2.62 -6.17 5.79
C GLY A 156 1.11 -6.41 5.74
N PRO A 157 0.67 -7.48 5.05
CA PRO A 157 -0.74 -7.81 4.89
C PRO A 157 -1.41 -8.25 6.19
N ASP A 158 -0.65 -8.83 7.13
CA ASP A 158 -1.19 -9.31 8.40
C ASP A 158 -0.90 -8.34 9.54
N VAL A 159 -1.85 -8.18 10.47
CA VAL A 159 -1.70 -7.29 11.63
C VAL A 159 -0.94 -8.03 12.75
N VAL A 160 0.35 -8.24 12.51
CA VAL A 160 1.28 -8.87 13.46
C VAL A 160 2.51 -8.00 13.67
N SER A 161 3.12 -8.09 14.84
CA SER A 161 4.21 -7.19 15.25
C SER A 161 5.46 -7.26 14.36
N ASN A 162 5.74 -8.40 13.73
CA ASN A 162 6.87 -8.55 12.79
C ASN A 162 6.62 -7.90 11.42
N GLN A 163 5.40 -7.47 11.13
CA GLN A 163 5.02 -6.74 9.92
C GLN A 163 4.76 -5.26 10.20
N GLN A 164 5.15 -4.80 11.37
CA GLN A 164 5.06 -3.40 11.80
C GLN A 164 6.46 -2.83 11.98
N VAL A 165 6.61 -1.56 11.62
CA VAL A 165 7.85 -0.82 11.84
C VAL A 165 7.52 0.45 12.61
N THR A 166 8.29 0.68 13.67
CA THR A 166 8.22 1.91 14.46
C THR A 166 9.37 2.82 14.06
N VAL A 167 9.04 4.03 13.65
CA VAL A 167 10.03 5.05 13.30
C VAL A 167 9.92 6.20 14.31
N PRO A 168 10.94 6.42 15.15
CA PRO A 168 10.95 7.56 16.06
C PRO A 168 11.22 8.84 15.25
N ILE A 169 10.42 9.86 15.48
CA ILE A 169 10.61 11.22 14.98
C ILE A 169 10.74 12.11 16.21
N GLU A 170 11.98 12.47 16.53
CA GLU A 170 12.23 13.28 17.72
C GLU A 170 11.77 14.73 17.49
N GLY A 171 11.44 15.41 18.57
CA GLY A 171 11.03 16.80 18.51
C GLY A 171 12.16 17.72 18.07
N ALA A 172 11.80 18.74 17.30
CA ALA A 172 12.73 19.70 16.72
C ALA A 172 12.46 21.14 17.20
N ARG A 173 11.82 21.30 18.35
CA ARG A 173 11.63 22.62 18.99
C ARG A 173 12.90 23.07 19.71
N THR A 174 13.06 24.37 19.88
CA THR A 174 14.20 24.95 20.61
C THR A 174 14.31 24.42 22.04
N THR A 175 13.18 24.03 22.67
CA THR A 175 13.11 23.41 23.99
C THR A 175 13.54 21.94 24.01
N GLN A 176 13.65 21.28 22.85
CA GLN A 176 13.91 19.83 22.73
C GLN A 176 15.28 19.52 22.14
N ILE A 177 15.75 20.38 21.23
CA ILE A 177 17.04 20.23 20.56
C ILE A 177 18.14 20.82 21.40
N GLY A 178 19.25 20.10 21.50
CA GLY A 178 20.46 20.51 22.22
C GLY A 178 21.24 19.30 22.68
N GLY A 179 22.18 19.51 23.58
CA GLY A 179 23.05 18.48 24.14
C GLY A 179 23.11 18.52 25.65
N ALA A 180 24.10 17.83 26.20
CA ALA A 180 24.38 17.87 27.65
C ALA A 180 24.79 19.27 28.16
N THR A 181 25.25 20.13 27.25
CA THR A 181 25.71 21.49 27.55
C THR A 181 24.60 22.54 27.62
N GLY A 182 23.42 22.25 27.09
CA GLY A 182 22.27 23.16 27.04
C GLY A 182 21.35 22.88 25.84
N ARG A 183 20.28 23.64 25.76
CA ARG A 183 19.29 23.57 24.67
C ARG A 183 19.27 24.83 23.84
N LEU A 184 18.73 24.77 22.63
CA LEU A 184 18.62 25.96 21.77
C LEU A 184 17.87 27.12 22.42
N MET A 185 16.92 26.83 23.31
CA MET A 185 16.21 27.86 24.07
C MET A 185 17.14 28.72 24.93
N ASP A 186 18.30 28.20 25.35
CA ASP A 186 19.29 28.93 26.17
C ASP A 186 20.05 30.03 25.40
N LEU A 187 19.91 30.01 24.05
CA LEU A 187 20.51 30.99 23.14
C LEU A 187 19.67 32.25 22.98
N PHE A 188 18.40 32.25 23.43
CA PHE A 188 17.57 33.47 23.38
C PHE A 188 18.20 34.63 24.17
N SER A 189 17.81 35.84 23.79
CA SER A 189 18.17 37.06 24.50
C SER A 189 17.87 36.91 26.00
N GLY A 190 18.90 37.12 26.83
CA GLY A 190 18.81 36.89 28.28
C GLY A 190 19.02 35.46 28.77
N GLY A 191 19.21 34.49 27.85
CA GLY A 191 19.56 33.12 28.19
C GLY A 191 21.02 32.94 28.59
N THR A 192 21.33 31.78 29.20
CA THR A 192 22.69 31.47 29.75
C THR A 192 23.76 31.33 28.67
N ALA A 193 23.32 31.02 27.41
CA ALA A 193 24.19 30.86 26.24
C ALA A 193 23.89 31.91 25.16
N SER A 194 23.37 33.10 25.53
CA SER A 194 23.19 34.19 24.58
C SER A 194 24.53 34.64 23.97
N LEU A 195 24.51 35.17 22.75
CA LEU A 195 25.71 35.62 22.04
C LEU A 195 26.47 36.72 22.82
N ALA A 196 25.74 37.52 23.59
CA ALA A 196 26.35 38.55 24.46
C ALA A 196 27.00 37.98 25.71
N THR A 197 26.52 36.83 26.21
CA THR A 197 27.00 36.27 27.48
C THR A 197 28.08 35.22 27.26
N ASN A 198 27.86 34.27 26.36
CA ASN A 198 28.78 33.15 26.12
C ASN A 198 28.66 32.59 24.69
N PRO A 199 29.28 33.25 23.69
CA PRO A 199 29.21 32.80 22.31
C PRO A 199 29.87 31.42 22.09
N ALA A 200 30.86 31.04 22.92
CA ALA A 200 31.49 29.73 22.82
C ALA A 200 30.52 28.59 23.24
N LEU A 201 29.71 28.83 24.28
CA LEU A 201 28.66 27.88 24.68
C LEU A 201 27.54 27.83 23.65
N ALA A 202 27.20 28.98 23.04
CA ALA A 202 26.25 29.05 21.94
C ALA A 202 26.69 28.17 20.78
N ASP A 203 27.96 28.27 20.34
CA ASP A 203 28.51 27.43 19.26
C ASP A 203 28.43 25.92 19.60
N GLN A 204 28.75 25.52 20.84
CA GLN A 204 28.66 24.13 21.28
C GLN A 204 27.22 23.59 21.22
N ILE A 205 26.25 24.37 21.66
CA ILE A 205 24.82 24.00 21.64
C ILE A 205 24.35 23.89 20.21
N VAL A 206 24.67 24.84 19.34
CA VAL A 206 24.29 24.81 17.92
C VAL A 206 24.94 23.61 17.20
N ASN A 207 26.20 23.30 17.47
CA ASN A 207 26.87 22.13 16.92
C ASN A 207 26.16 20.82 17.35
N SER A 208 25.78 20.71 18.63
CA SER A 208 25.03 19.58 19.15
C SER A 208 23.66 19.44 18.47
N ALA A 209 22.98 20.57 18.26
CA ALA A 209 21.71 20.63 17.55
C ALA A 209 21.82 20.19 16.10
N ILE A 210 22.85 20.65 15.37
CA ILE A 210 23.14 20.24 13.97
C ILE A 210 23.38 18.73 13.91
N LEU A 211 24.17 18.19 14.81
CA LEU A 211 24.44 16.75 14.87
C LEU A 211 23.16 15.95 15.15
N GLN A 212 22.34 16.38 16.09
CA GLN A 212 21.09 15.73 16.45
C GLN A 212 20.11 15.69 15.26
N ILE A 213 19.89 16.83 14.60
CA ILE A 213 19.05 16.91 13.40
C ILE A 213 19.61 16.05 12.27
N SER A 214 20.92 16.05 12.06
CA SER A 214 21.58 15.26 11.01
C SER A 214 21.42 13.76 11.26
N MET A 215 21.55 13.31 12.50
CA MET A 215 21.34 11.91 12.88
C MET A 215 19.88 11.48 12.68
N GLN A 216 18.92 12.32 13.03
CA GLN A 216 17.50 12.04 12.81
C GLN A 216 17.17 11.94 11.31
N ARG A 217 17.65 12.85 10.50
CA ARG A 217 17.51 12.80 9.03
C ARG A 217 18.15 11.54 8.46
N GLY A 218 19.33 11.16 8.95
CA GLY A 218 20.00 9.91 8.59
C GLY A 218 19.18 8.67 8.96
N ALA A 219 18.59 8.65 10.15
CA ALA A 219 17.72 7.55 10.60
C ALA A 219 16.46 7.42 9.74
N ILE A 220 15.78 8.54 9.45
CA ILE A 220 14.63 8.55 8.53
C ILE A 220 15.02 8.06 7.15
N GLY A 221 16.07 8.62 6.55
CA GLY A 221 16.54 8.22 5.22
C GLY A 221 16.97 6.74 5.15
N SER A 222 17.59 6.21 6.20
CA SER A 222 17.93 4.79 6.28
C SER A 222 16.69 3.90 6.33
N THR A 223 15.66 4.29 7.08
CA THR A 223 14.39 3.56 7.15
C THR A 223 13.67 3.58 5.80
N GLN A 224 13.65 4.71 5.11
CA GLN A 224 13.07 4.82 3.78
C GLN A 224 13.78 3.90 2.79
N LYS A 225 15.10 3.98 2.72
CA LYS A 225 15.91 3.27 1.73
C LYS A 225 16.00 1.77 1.98
N TYR A 226 16.13 1.35 3.24
CA TYR A 226 16.43 -0.05 3.57
C TYR A 226 15.23 -0.82 4.12
N THR A 227 14.14 -0.12 4.47
CA THR A 227 12.95 -0.77 5.00
C THR A 227 11.73 -0.54 4.10
N LEU A 228 11.37 0.73 3.81
CA LEU A 228 10.13 1.02 3.10
C LEU A 228 10.20 0.71 1.60
N GLU A 229 11.26 1.13 0.91
CA GLU A 229 11.41 0.89 -0.53
C GLU A 229 11.51 -0.60 -0.88
N PRO A 230 12.36 -1.42 -0.22
CA PRO A 230 12.41 -2.85 -0.48
C PRO A 230 11.11 -3.56 -0.12
N ASN A 231 10.40 -3.11 0.92
CA ASN A 231 9.11 -3.69 1.30
C ASN A 231 8.04 -3.44 0.23
N ILE A 232 7.98 -2.24 -0.36
CA ILE A 232 7.08 -1.95 -1.47
C ILE A 232 7.37 -2.88 -2.65
N ALA A 233 8.64 -3.03 -3.02
CA ALA A 233 9.05 -3.92 -4.12
C ALA A 233 8.65 -5.37 -3.86
N ALA A 234 8.95 -5.89 -2.67
CA ALA A 234 8.61 -7.27 -2.28
C ALA A 234 7.09 -7.51 -2.27
N LEU A 235 6.29 -6.54 -1.77
CA LEU A 235 4.83 -6.64 -1.81
C LEU A 235 4.29 -6.61 -3.24
N GLN A 236 4.84 -5.77 -4.11
CA GLN A 236 4.44 -5.71 -5.52
C GLN A 236 4.75 -7.01 -6.24
N ASP A 237 5.93 -7.59 -6.04
CA ASP A 237 6.30 -8.89 -6.59
C ASP A 237 5.38 -10.01 -6.06
N SER A 238 5.05 -9.98 -4.77
CA SER A 238 4.10 -10.92 -4.17
C SER A 238 2.70 -10.80 -4.80
N ILE A 239 2.20 -9.56 -4.99
CA ILE A 239 0.90 -9.31 -5.65
C ILE A 239 0.88 -9.89 -7.06
N VAL A 240 1.96 -9.75 -7.83
CA VAL A 240 2.07 -10.32 -9.18
C VAL A 240 1.98 -11.84 -9.13
N GLN A 241 2.73 -12.49 -8.22
CA GLN A 241 2.72 -13.94 -8.08
C GLN A 241 1.37 -14.47 -7.59
N LEU A 242 0.77 -13.84 -6.59
CA LEU A 242 -0.57 -14.20 -6.10
C LEU A 242 -1.64 -14.02 -7.18
N THR A 243 -1.54 -12.96 -7.98
CA THR A 243 -2.45 -12.72 -9.11
C THR A 243 -2.29 -13.78 -10.17
N ALA A 244 -1.06 -14.19 -10.51
CA ALA A 244 -0.80 -15.27 -11.46
C ALA A 244 -1.32 -16.62 -10.91
N ALA A 245 -1.12 -16.91 -9.63
CA ALA A 245 -1.66 -18.11 -8.98
C ALA A 245 -3.19 -18.13 -9.00
N LYS A 246 -3.83 -16.99 -8.70
CA LYS A 246 -5.28 -16.85 -8.79
C LYS A 246 -5.77 -17.07 -10.21
N SER A 247 -5.13 -16.46 -11.21
CA SER A 247 -5.45 -16.62 -12.64
C SER A 247 -5.38 -18.09 -13.08
N ALA A 248 -4.33 -18.81 -12.68
CA ALA A 248 -4.20 -20.24 -12.96
C ALA A 248 -5.34 -21.10 -12.39
N ILE A 249 -5.97 -20.66 -11.30
CA ILE A 249 -7.11 -21.35 -10.68
C ILE A 249 -8.42 -20.93 -11.35
N THR A 250 -8.63 -19.62 -11.56
CA THR A 250 -9.94 -19.07 -11.89
C THR A 250 -10.16 -18.76 -13.35
N ASP A 251 -9.13 -18.49 -14.14
CA ASP A 251 -9.31 -18.00 -15.50
C ASP A 251 -9.61 -19.13 -16.48
N ALA A 252 -10.46 -18.82 -17.47
CA ALA A 252 -10.82 -19.75 -18.51
C ALA A 252 -9.83 -19.70 -19.67
N ASP A 253 -9.44 -20.87 -20.18
CA ASP A 253 -8.76 -20.95 -21.48
C ASP A 253 -9.79 -20.66 -22.60
N TYR A 254 -9.63 -19.52 -23.21
CA TYR A 254 -10.55 -19.02 -24.22
C TYR A 254 -10.60 -19.91 -25.48
N ALA A 255 -9.48 -20.51 -25.86
CA ALA A 255 -9.43 -21.40 -27.05
C ALA A 255 -10.19 -22.69 -26.78
N ILE A 256 -10.03 -23.27 -25.60
CA ILE A 256 -10.76 -24.48 -25.19
C ILE A 256 -12.24 -24.16 -25.00
N ALA A 257 -12.60 -23.03 -24.38
CA ALA A 257 -13.98 -22.64 -24.16
C ALA A 257 -14.72 -22.38 -25.48
N VAL A 258 -14.12 -21.69 -26.45
CA VAL A 258 -14.71 -21.49 -27.78
C VAL A 258 -14.88 -22.81 -28.54
N SER A 259 -13.89 -23.71 -28.49
CA SER A 259 -13.96 -25.02 -29.10
C SER A 259 -15.13 -25.84 -28.50
N ASN A 260 -15.28 -25.84 -27.19
CA ASN A 260 -16.38 -26.51 -26.49
C ASN A 260 -17.73 -25.88 -26.88
N MET A 261 -17.83 -24.56 -26.95
CA MET A 261 -19.04 -23.86 -27.35
C MET A 261 -19.50 -24.29 -28.76
N VAL A 262 -18.59 -24.28 -29.75
CA VAL A 262 -18.90 -24.69 -31.13
C VAL A 262 -19.30 -26.15 -31.18
N LYS A 263 -18.57 -27.03 -30.48
CA LYS A 263 -18.93 -28.46 -30.38
C LYS A 263 -20.34 -28.65 -29.79
N ASP A 264 -20.66 -27.96 -28.69
CA ASP A 264 -21.96 -28.08 -28.04
C ASP A 264 -23.09 -27.50 -28.89
N GLN A 265 -22.84 -26.44 -29.68
CA GLN A 265 -23.78 -25.90 -30.66
C GLN A 265 -24.09 -26.94 -31.77
N ILE A 266 -23.06 -27.58 -32.30
CA ILE A 266 -23.21 -28.62 -33.33
C ILE A 266 -23.99 -29.83 -32.78
N LEU A 267 -23.61 -30.27 -31.55
CA LEU A 267 -24.29 -31.38 -30.89
C LEU A 267 -25.76 -31.08 -30.60
N LEU A 268 -26.07 -29.83 -30.19
CA LEU A 268 -27.46 -29.40 -29.95
C LEU A 268 -28.27 -29.41 -31.24
N GLN A 269 -27.71 -28.87 -32.35
CA GLN A 269 -28.36 -28.89 -33.66
C GLN A 269 -28.61 -30.32 -34.15
N ALA A 270 -27.60 -31.18 -34.09
CA ALA A 270 -27.72 -32.59 -34.45
C ALA A 270 -28.74 -33.36 -33.60
N GLY A 271 -28.73 -33.08 -32.29
CA GLY A 271 -29.70 -33.66 -31.35
C GLY A 271 -31.14 -33.26 -31.63
N MET A 272 -31.36 -31.98 -31.96
CA MET A 272 -32.70 -31.50 -32.36
C MET A 272 -33.18 -32.12 -33.67
N GLN A 273 -32.29 -32.26 -34.67
CA GLN A 273 -32.61 -32.96 -35.92
C GLN A 273 -32.95 -34.43 -35.70
N THR A 274 -32.19 -35.12 -34.85
CA THR A 274 -32.44 -36.53 -34.50
C THR A 274 -33.78 -36.69 -33.80
N LEU A 275 -34.12 -35.79 -32.86
CA LEU A 275 -35.44 -35.78 -32.19
C LEU A 275 -36.58 -35.54 -33.22
N GLY A 276 -36.37 -34.66 -34.18
CA GLY A 276 -37.33 -34.42 -35.28
C GLY A 276 -37.58 -35.69 -36.13
N LEU A 277 -36.48 -36.37 -36.53
CA LEU A 277 -36.56 -37.63 -37.28
C LEU A 277 -37.24 -38.75 -36.51
N ILE A 278 -36.95 -38.91 -35.20
CA ILE A 278 -37.61 -39.90 -34.35
C ILE A 278 -39.12 -39.60 -34.24
N ASN A 279 -39.53 -38.34 -34.10
CA ASN A 279 -40.93 -37.95 -34.05
C ASN A 279 -41.65 -38.17 -35.41
N GLN A 280 -41.02 -37.90 -36.54
CA GLN A 280 -41.56 -38.23 -37.87
C GLN A 280 -41.74 -39.73 -38.05
N ASN A 281 -40.74 -40.55 -37.70
CA ASN A 281 -40.85 -42.01 -37.81
C ASN A 281 -41.95 -42.56 -36.91
N ARG A 282 -42.25 -41.94 -35.75
CA ARG A 282 -43.42 -42.29 -34.92
C ARG A 282 -44.73 -41.95 -35.62
N GLY A 283 -44.81 -40.81 -36.30
CA GLY A 283 -45.96 -40.42 -37.11
C GLY A 283 -46.25 -41.42 -38.25
N TYR A 284 -45.20 -41.84 -38.96
CA TYR A 284 -45.35 -42.88 -40.02
C TYR A 284 -45.75 -44.23 -39.43
N ALA A 285 -45.14 -44.63 -38.29
CA ALA A 285 -45.53 -45.91 -37.67
C ALA A 285 -47.01 -45.89 -37.17
N SER A 286 -47.49 -44.75 -36.66
CA SER A 286 -48.88 -44.61 -36.26
C SER A 286 -49.84 -44.59 -37.42
N SER A 287 -49.47 -44.02 -38.57
CA SER A 287 -50.31 -43.99 -39.79
C SER A 287 -50.37 -45.34 -40.52
N LEU A 288 -49.38 -46.23 -40.28
CA LEU A 288 -49.39 -47.59 -40.81
C LEU A 288 -50.16 -48.57 -39.94
N LEU A 289 -50.47 -48.22 -38.72
CA LEU A 289 -51.15 -49.07 -37.74
C LEU A 289 -52.61 -48.70 -37.50
N GLY A 290 -53.05 -47.61 -37.99
CA GLY A 290 -54.41 -47.10 -37.86
C GLY A 290 -55.04 -46.73 -39.11
#